data_8b3f709a219c5b0616f04f2dd84166fd
#
_entry.id   8b3f709a219c5b0616f04f2dd84166fd
#
_cell.length_a   1.000
_cell.length_b   1.000
_cell.length_c   1.000
_cell.angle_alpha   90.00
_cell.angle_beta   90.00
_cell.angle_gamma   90.00
#
_symmetry.space_group_name_H-M   'P 1'
#
loop_
_entity.id
_entity.type
_entity.pdbx_description
1 polymer ?
#
loop_
_entity_poly.entity_id
_entity_poly.type
_entity_poly.pdbx_seq_one_letter_code
_entity_poly.pdbx_strand_id
1 'polypeptide(L)'
;MILWKNDPTYLLNADNMHKSVADIIDFSGGKYLARKSGETAKLEIAANTRFAINNSGTFKVYDIGSSAKELAESDLDTGVFAVGTDYYVYLHDDGADAEVIIISANSTYPSSHGCNANNSRKIGGFHYGYERVSYTVGDVRAAIIPNSVWDLKHRPKCAPEGMAYIGGGVWVDIYLASVNEAITFSNGNGSPITAGTCKSKYGDTPLTGTEGLSGYNFLELARRSGKRLLTYGEWLQAAHGHPAGNEFAGNTSNRGTNGEDADIGAVSFANIVDCVRKLWQWLDEFTIAQDSTSWAWQNPMADMNVGQLYLPNATGLRQFHAGGSWGYGAVAGSRAVKLSYFPWSVSSDVGSRFACDSLF
;
A
#
# COMPACT_ATOMS: atom_id res chain seq x y z
N MET A 1 -1.49 28.15 -10.43
CA MET A 1 -2.22 29.44 -10.39
C MET A 1 -2.52 29.73 -8.92
N ILE A 2 -1.83 30.67 -8.31
CA ILE A 2 -2.08 31.10 -6.93
C ILE A 2 -3.42 31.83 -6.97
N LEU A 3 -4.49 31.21 -6.45
CA LEU A 3 -5.76 31.90 -6.23
C LEU A 3 -5.58 32.90 -5.09
N TRP A 4 -5.29 34.13 -5.41
CA TRP A 4 -5.42 35.23 -4.49
C TRP A 4 -6.91 35.39 -4.19
N LYS A 5 -7.37 34.96 -3.02
CA LYS A 5 -8.65 35.39 -2.51
C LYS A 5 -8.54 36.89 -2.25
N ASN A 6 -9.33 37.68 -2.93
CA ASN A 6 -9.57 39.10 -2.61
C ASN A 6 -10.34 39.21 -1.29
N ASP A 7 -9.75 38.78 -0.21
CA ASP A 7 -10.23 38.99 1.16
C ASP A 7 -9.39 40.09 1.79
N PRO A 8 -9.96 41.27 1.99
CA PRO A 8 -9.24 42.40 2.57
C PRO A 8 -8.78 42.14 4.03
N THR A 9 -9.23 41.05 4.66
CA THR A 9 -8.76 40.65 5.99
C THR A 9 -7.55 39.69 5.93
N TYR A 10 -7.16 39.24 4.73
CA TYR A 10 -5.99 38.39 4.55
C TYR A 10 -4.75 39.30 4.52
N LEU A 11 -4.28 39.70 5.70
CA LEU A 11 -3.01 40.38 5.84
C LEU A 11 -1.89 39.42 5.39
N LEU A 12 -1.23 39.76 4.30
CA LEU A 12 0.05 39.17 3.89
C LEU A 12 1.11 39.53 4.95
N ASN A 13 1.07 38.83 6.09
CA ASN A 13 2.19 38.89 7.03
C ASN A 13 3.25 37.87 6.60
N ALA A 14 4.49 38.09 7.05
CA ALA A 14 5.60 37.22 6.74
C ALA A 14 5.27 35.74 7.03
N ASP A 15 4.56 35.44 8.12
CA ASP A 15 4.20 34.07 8.52
C ASP A 15 3.20 33.40 7.56
N ASN A 16 2.23 34.13 7.02
CA ASN A 16 1.26 33.62 6.06
C ASN A 16 1.89 33.42 4.66
N MET A 17 2.82 34.30 4.24
CA MET A 17 3.62 34.11 3.05
C MET A 17 4.56 32.92 3.20
N HIS A 18 5.18 32.76 4.36
CA HIS A 18 6.06 31.63 4.67
C HIS A 18 5.36 30.28 4.56
N LYS A 19 4.13 30.16 5.09
CA LYS A 19 3.33 28.92 4.96
C LYS A 19 2.95 28.62 3.52
N SER A 20 2.52 29.63 2.75
CA SER A 20 2.08 29.44 1.37
C SER A 20 3.23 29.08 0.41
N VAL A 21 4.43 29.60 0.65
CA VAL A 21 5.62 29.29 -0.18
C VAL A 21 6.16 27.89 0.15
N ALA A 22 6.14 27.46 1.41
CA ALA A 22 6.56 26.12 1.80
C ALA A 22 5.72 25.01 1.15
N ASP A 23 4.46 25.30 0.79
CA ASP A 23 3.53 24.35 0.18
C ASP A 23 3.58 24.37 -1.37
N ILE A 24 4.36 25.28 -1.98
CA ILE A 24 4.41 25.37 -3.45
C ILE A 24 5.09 24.15 -4.02
N ILE A 25 4.27 23.35 -4.72
CA ILE A 25 4.70 22.43 -5.76
C ILE A 25 3.97 22.88 -7.02
N ASP A 26 4.66 23.58 -7.89
CA ASP A 26 4.10 24.05 -9.15
C ASP A 26 4.37 22.97 -10.22
N PHE A 27 3.34 22.21 -10.51
CA PHE A 27 3.30 21.23 -11.58
C PHE A 27 1.86 21.07 -12.05
N SER A 28 1.60 21.27 -13.33
CA SER A 28 0.25 21.23 -13.91
C SER A 28 -0.32 19.83 -14.12
N GLY A 29 0.55 18.78 -14.10
CA GLY A 29 0.16 17.39 -14.21
C GLY A 29 -0.34 16.79 -12.88
N GLY A 30 -0.93 15.59 -12.95
CA GLY A 30 -1.40 14.88 -11.77
C GLY A 30 -0.28 14.28 -10.90
N LYS A 31 0.79 13.78 -11.54
CA LYS A 31 1.93 13.09 -10.91
C LYS A 31 3.23 13.63 -11.51
N TYR A 32 4.17 14.06 -10.68
CA TYR A 32 5.46 14.58 -11.14
C TYR A 32 6.63 13.61 -10.94
N LEU A 33 6.50 12.58 -10.13
CA LEU A 33 7.53 11.56 -9.91
C LEU A 33 7.05 10.22 -10.47
N ALA A 34 7.87 9.59 -11.31
CA ALA A 34 7.54 8.29 -11.91
C ALA A 34 8.80 7.42 -12.06
N ARG A 35 8.62 6.09 -12.18
CA ARG A 35 9.70 5.25 -12.69
C ARG A 35 9.92 5.60 -14.17
N LYS A 36 11.19 5.77 -14.57
CA LYS A 36 11.54 6.07 -15.95
C LYS A 36 11.12 4.90 -16.87
N SER A 37 10.48 5.24 -17.97
CA SER A 37 10.02 4.25 -18.95
C SER A 37 11.19 3.42 -19.49
N GLY A 38 11.01 2.09 -19.52
CA GLY A 38 12.04 1.14 -19.97
C GLY A 38 13.14 0.82 -18.95
N GLU A 39 13.19 1.51 -17.81
CA GLU A 39 14.20 1.32 -16.77
C GLU A 39 13.61 0.64 -15.53
N THR A 40 14.43 -0.15 -14.82
CA THR A 40 14.00 -0.86 -13.61
C THR A 40 14.43 -0.16 -12.32
N ALA A 41 15.52 0.62 -12.39
CA ALA A 41 16.17 1.21 -11.22
C ALA A 41 16.35 2.73 -11.36
N LYS A 42 15.55 3.39 -12.23
CA LYS A 42 15.59 4.84 -12.39
C LYS A 42 14.20 5.46 -12.21
N LEU A 43 14.20 6.63 -11.60
CA LEU A 43 13.06 7.53 -11.54
C LEU A 43 13.29 8.72 -12.48
N GLU A 44 12.23 9.45 -12.74
CA GLU A 44 12.28 10.77 -13.35
C GLU A 44 11.32 11.72 -12.63
N ILE A 45 11.77 12.96 -12.44
CA ILE A 45 10.92 14.09 -12.05
C ILE A 45 10.58 14.83 -13.33
N ALA A 46 9.31 15.10 -13.53
CA ALA A 46 8.80 15.74 -14.75
C ALA A 46 9.41 17.16 -14.92
N ALA A 47 9.66 17.52 -16.19
CA ALA A 47 10.09 18.86 -16.55
C ALA A 47 9.13 19.95 -16.04
N ASN A 48 9.64 21.14 -15.83
CA ASN A 48 8.90 22.32 -15.34
C ASN A 48 8.23 22.11 -13.97
N THR A 49 8.73 21.13 -13.17
CA THR A 49 8.32 20.97 -11.78
C THR A 49 9.11 21.92 -10.91
N ARG A 50 8.43 22.63 -10.00
CA ARG A 50 9.04 23.55 -9.05
C ARG A 50 8.74 23.13 -7.63
N PHE A 51 9.72 23.20 -6.77
CA PHE A 51 9.59 22.89 -5.35
C PHE A 51 10.07 24.08 -4.52
N ALA A 52 9.31 24.44 -3.49
CA ALA A 52 9.79 25.35 -2.47
C ALA A 52 10.40 24.57 -1.30
N ILE A 53 11.43 25.10 -0.69
CA ILE A 53 12.00 24.61 0.56
C ILE A 53 12.19 25.78 1.52
N ASN A 54 11.95 25.55 2.80
CA ASN A 54 12.26 26.48 3.87
C ASN A 54 13.47 25.95 4.65
N ASN A 55 14.61 26.59 4.47
CA ASN A 55 15.81 26.30 5.24
C ASN A 55 15.96 27.35 6.34
N SER A 56 15.57 27.00 7.56
CA SER A 56 15.74 27.83 8.78
C SER A 56 15.20 29.26 8.61
N GLY A 57 14.05 29.42 7.93
CA GLY A 57 13.41 30.71 7.68
C GLY A 57 13.80 31.36 6.33
N THR A 58 14.75 30.81 5.61
CA THR A 58 15.09 31.24 4.23
C THR A 58 14.33 30.36 3.24
N PHE A 59 13.51 31.01 2.40
CA PHE A 59 12.74 30.31 1.36
C PHE A 59 13.46 30.35 0.04
N LYS A 60 13.59 29.17 -0.58
CA LYS A 60 14.08 29.01 -1.95
C LYS A 60 13.07 28.22 -2.78
N VAL A 61 13.01 28.52 -4.07
CA VAL A 61 12.26 27.77 -5.07
C VAL A 61 13.24 27.18 -6.06
N TYR A 62 13.25 25.88 -6.19
CA TYR A 62 14.05 25.15 -7.15
C TYR A 62 13.19 24.71 -8.33
N ASP A 63 13.70 24.92 -9.55
CA ASP A 63 13.04 24.59 -10.81
C ASP A 63 13.80 23.45 -11.50
N ILE A 64 13.12 22.37 -11.77
CA ILE A 64 13.69 21.22 -12.51
C ILE A 64 14.09 21.61 -13.95
N GLY A 65 13.52 22.70 -14.47
CA GLY A 65 13.81 23.18 -15.82
C GLY A 65 13.00 22.47 -16.90
N SER A 66 13.36 22.73 -18.16
CA SER A 66 12.61 22.27 -19.35
C SER A 66 12.80 20.80 -19.70
N SER A 67 13.69 20.10 -19.03
CA SER A 67 13.95 18.67 -19.21
C SER A 67 13.67 17.91 -17.93
N ALA A 68 13.13 16.69 -18.04
CA ALA A 68 12.94 15.83 -16.88
C ALA A 68 14.28 15.50 -16.21
N LYS A 69 14.29 15.44 -14.87
CA LYS A 69 15.48 15.06 -14.10
C LYS A 69 15.43 13.58 -13.78
N GLU A 70 16.45 12.86 -14.23
CA GLU A 70 16.63 11.46 -13.89
C GLU A 70 17.25 11.32 -12.49
N LEU A 71 16.82 10.28 -11.78
CA LEU A 71 17.38 9.81 -10.52
C LEU A 71 17.67 8.32 -10.61
N ALA A 72 18.81 7.91 -10.10
CA ALA A 72 19.29 6.52 -10.15
C ALA A 72 19.80 6.08 -8.77
N GLU A 73 20.29 4.85 -8.68
CA GLU A 73 20.93 4.34 -7.47
C GLU A 73 22.15 5.18 -7.02
N SER A 74 22.81 5.87 -7.96
CA SER A 74 23.90 6.80 -7.65
C SER A 74 23.47 8.04 -6.84
N ASP A 75 22.18 8.35 -6.83
CA ASP A 75 21.60 9.45 -6.03
C ASP A 75 21.14 8.99 -4.63
N LEU A 76 21.40 7.72 -4.29
CA LEU A 76 21.14 7.18 -2.97
C LEU A 76 22.18 7.70 -1.97
N ASP A 77 21.72 8.14 -0.82
CA ASP A 77 22.59 8.70 0.22
C ASP A 77 23.59 7.69 0.78
N THR A 78 23.18 6.42 0.91
CA THR A 78 24.04 5.33 1.37
C THR A 78 23.56 3.97 0.84
N GLY A 79 24.51 3.08 0.50
CA GLY A 79 24.24 1.69 0.12
C GLY A 79 23.81 1.49 -1.32
N VAL A 80 22.95 0.49 -1.55
CA VAL A 80 22.38 0.11 -2.85
C VAL A 80 20.88 -0.19 -2.69
N PHE A 81 20.12 -0.21 -3.77
CA PHE A 81 18.72 -0.59 -3.70
C PHE A 81 18.54 -2.05 -3.26
N ALA A 82 17.79 -2.26 -2.20
CA ALA A 82 17.51 -3.57 -1.62
C ALA A 82 16.01 -3.91 -1.75
N VAL A 83 15.72 -5.15 -2.19
CA VAL A 83 14.35 -5.67 -2.28
C VAL A 83 13.65 -5.56 -0.93
N GLY A 84 12.40 -5.13 -0.96
CA GLY A 84 11.56 -4.98 0.23
C GLY A 84 11.76 -3.68 0.99
N THR A 85 12.48 -2.72 0.41
CA THR A 85 12.81 -1.43 1.05
C THR A 85 12.02 -0.29 0.43
N ASP A 86 11.48 0.56 1.29
CA ASP A 86 10.87 1.83 0.91
C ASP A 86 11.94 2.91 0.88
N TYR A 87 11.97 3.67 -0.19
CA TYR A 87 12.88 4.78 -0.41
C TYR A 87 12.10 6.08 -0.57
N TYR A 88 12.73 7.16 -0.11
CA TYR A 88 12.17 8.51 -0.17
C TYR A 88 13.03 9.39 -1.04
N VAL A 89 12.39 10.32 -1.75
CA VAL A 89 13.05 11.33 -2.57
C VAL A 89 12.97 12.65 -1.82
N TYR A 90 14.12 13.26 -1.64
CA TYR A 90 14.27 14.53 -0.92
C TYR A 90 14.84 15.62 -1.82
N LEU A 91 14.28 16.81 -1.70
CA LEU A 91 14.93 18.04 -2.08
C LEU A 91 15.78 18.50 -0.89
N HIS A 92 17.05 18.78 -1.12
CA HIS A 92 17.99 19.31 -0.15
C HIS A 92 18.51 20.67 -0.57
N ASP A 93 18.52 21.62 0.34
CA ASP A 93 19.16 22.92 0.18
C ASP A 93 20.53 22.89 0.88
N ASP A 94 21.60 22.78 0.11
CA ASP A 94 22.99 22.81 0.57
C ASP A 94 23.55 24.21 0.75
N GLY A 95 22.74 25.26 0.51
CA GLY A 95 23.11 26.65 0.56
C GLY A 95 23.56 27.22 -0.79
N ALA A 96 23.76 26.37 -1.81
CA ALA A 96 24.02 26.82 -3.20
C ALA A 96 22.70 27.16 -3.94
N ASP A 97 22.82 27.64 -5.17
CA ASP A 97 21.64 27.99 -5.98
C ASP A 97 21.11 26.86 -6.85
N ALA A 98 21.74 25.68 -6.81
CA ALA A 98 21.31 24.48 -7.53
C ALA A 98 20.53 23.54 -6.63
N GLU A 99 19.56 22.82 -7.22
CA GLU A 99 18.85 21.78 -6.50
C GLU A 99 19.72 20.53 -6.30
N VAL A 100 19.69 19.96 -5.11
CA VAL A 100 20.24 18.65 -4.81
C VAL A 100 19.08 17.71 -4.48
N ILE A 101 18.87 16.71 -5.33
CA ILE A 101 17.87 15.68 -5.10
C ILE A 101 18.56 14.42 -4.63
N ILE A 102 18.11 13.87 -3.50
CA ILE A 102 18.73 12.72 -2.84
C ILE A 102 17.67 11.64 -2.64
N ILE A 103 18.03 10.37 -2.90
CA ILE A 103 17.24 9.19 -2.51
C ILE A 103 17.78 8.69 -1.17
N SER A 104 16.90 8.29 -0.27
CA SER A 104 17.27 7.73 1.04
C SER A 104 16.28 6.67 1.52
N ALA A 105 16.76 5.65 2.18
CA ALA A 105 15.92 4.73 2.95
C ALA A 105 15.46 5.34 4.28
N ASN A 106 16.01 6.48 4.70
CA ASN A 106 15.65 7.14 5.93
C ASN A 106 14.39 7.98 5.74
N SER A 107 13.36 7.72 6.53
CA SER A 107 12.04 8.37 6.42
C SER A 107 12.00 9.80 6.97
N THR A 108 13.03 10.27 7.66
CA THR A 108 13.08 11.61 8.25
C THR A 108 13.83 12.62 7.38
N TYR A 109 15.07 12.35 7.05
CA TYR A 109 15.93 13.11 6.13
C TYR A 109 17.12 12.22 5.73
N PRO A 110 17.81 12.51 4.60
CA PRO A 110 18.99 11.75 4.19
C PRO A 110 20.12 11.81 5.22
N SER A 111 20.95 10.76 5.25
CA SER A 111 22.10 10.66 6.18
C SER A 111 23.38 11.28 5.65
N SER A 112 23.38 11.76 4.39
CA SER A 112 24.53 12.39 3.72
C SER A 112 24.33 13.89 3.49
N HIS A 113 25.35 14.57 2.91
CA HIS A 113 25.29 15.96 2.44
C HIS A 113 24.94 17.01 3.52
N GLY A 114 25.11 16.70 4.81
CA GLY A 114 24.72 17.63 5.88
C GLY A 114 23.21 17.85 6.03
N CYS A 115 22.41 16.90 5.50
CA CYS A 115 20.95 16.95 5.57
C CYS A 115 20.43 16.91 7.02
N ASN A 116 19.38 17.65 7.26
CA ASN A 116 18.66 17.68 8.51
C ASN A 116 17.20 18.11 8.30
N ALA A 117 16.40 18.16 9.34
CA ALA A 117 14.98 18.50 9.23
C ALA A 117 14.69 19.93 8.72
N ASN A 118 15.66 20.86 8.81
CA ASN A 118 15.46 22.24 8.38
C ASN A 118 15.82 22.46 6.92
N ASN A 119 16.77 21.70 6.37
CA ASN A 119 17.29 21.88 5.02
C ASN A 119 16.94 20.75 4.05
N SER A 120 16.03 19.83 4.44
CA SER A 120 15.59 18.71 3.61
C SER A 120 14.08 18.63 3.57
N ARG A 121 13.51 18.49 2.37
CA ARG A 121 12.06 18.33 2.15
C ARG A 121 11.79 17.04 1.42
N LYS A 122 11.00 16.15 2.01
CA LYS A 122 10.49 14.95 1.33
C LYS A 122 9.53 15.35 0.23
N ILE A 123 9.78 14.94 -1.01
CA ILE A 123 8.98 15.26 -2.19
C ILE A 123 8.34 14.04 -2.84
N GLY A 124 8.66 12.83 -2.41
CA GLY A 124 8.08 11.60 -2.92
C GLY A 124 8.78 10.38 -2.38
N GLY A 125 8.48 9.22 -2.97
CA GLY A 125 9.11 7.96 -2.63
C GLY A 125 8.61 6.79 -3.47
N PHE A 126 9.15 5.61 -3.19
CA PHE A 126 8.83 4.38 -3.91
C PHE A 126 9.20 3.15 -3.08
N HIS A 127 8.64 2.03 -3.45
CA HIS A 127 9.05 0.71 -2.97
C HIS A 127 9.96 0.03 -4.00
N TYR A 128 11.08 -0.54 -3.57
CA TYR A 128 11.93 -1.39 -4.39
C TYR A 128 11.65 -2.85 -4.03
N GLY A 129 11.17 -3.63 -5.00
CA GLY A 129 10.69 -4.99 -4.74
C GLY A 129 10.67 -5.86 -5.98
N TYR A 130 9.93 -6.96 -5.95
CA TYR A 130 9.75 -7.83 -7.11
C TYR A 130 8.57 -7.38 -7.97
N GLU A 131 8.85 -7.12 -9.25
CA GLU A 131 7.89 -6.78 -10.30
C GLU A 131 7.57 -8.02 -11.13
N ARG A 132 6.28 -8.24 -11.42
CA ARG A 132 5.84 -9.24 -12.39
C ARG A 132 6.12 -8.77 -13.81
N VAL A 133 6.83 -9.59 -14.61
CA VAL A 133 7.23 -9.21 -15.98
C VAL A 133 6.26 -9.75 -17.03
N SER A 134 5.85 -11.02 -16.91
CA SER A 134 4.96 -11.67 -17.88
C SER A 134 3.97 -12.64 -17.21
N TYR A 135 3.14 -13.31 -18.02
CA TYR A 135 2.24 -14.36 -17.53
C TYR A 135 2.99 -15.64 -17.12
N THR A 136 4.26 -15.80 -17.48
CA THR A 136 5.05 -16.96 -17.07
C THR A 136 5.30 -16.91 -15.55
N VAL A 137 5.01 -18.00 -14.85
CA VAL A 137 5.26 -18.12 -13.42
C VAL A 137 6.78 -18.08 -13.17
N GLY A 138 7.21 -17.32 -12.19
CA GLY A 138 8.63 -17.10 -11.90
C GLY A 138 9.28 -16.00 -12.72
N ASP A 139 8.61 -15.45 -13.72
CA ASP A 139 9.12 -14.30 -14.48
C ASP A 139 8.90 -13.00 -13.71
N VAL A 140 9.77 -12.79 -12.75
CA VAL A 140 9.82 -11.61 -11.87
C VAL A 140 11.23 -11.02 -11.88
N ARG A 141 11.33 -9.74 -11.56
CA ARG A 141 12.63 -9.05 -11.42
C ARG A 141 12.61 -8.06 -10.27
N ALA A 142 13.77 -7.82 -9.69
CA ALA A 142 13.95 -6.73 -8.72
C ALA A 142 13.91 -5.38 -9.45
N ALA A 143 13.07 -4.48 -8.99
CA ALA A 143 12.85 -3.17 -9.63
C ALA A 143 12.24 -2.16 -8.65
N ILE A 144 12.28 -0.88 -9.02
CA ILE A 144 11.37 0.13 -8.51
C ILE A 144 9.96 -0.27 -8.95
N ILE A 145 9.08 -0.57 -8.01
CA ILE A 145 7.69 -0.94 -8.31
C ILE A 145 6.97 0.29 -8.88
N PRO A 146 6.54 0.26 -10.16
CA PRO A 146 6.12 1.50 -10.84
C PRO A 146 4.86 2.13 -10.24
N ASN A 147 3.97 1.31 -9.74
CA ASN A 147 2.73 1.75 -9.11
C ASN A 147 2.85 1.96 -7.59
N SER A 148 4.03 1.77 -7.01
CA SER A 148 4.35 2.22 -5.64
C SER A 148 4.95 3.61 -5.59
N VAL A 149 5.38 4.15 -6.74
CA VAL A 149 5.96 5.49 -6.79
C VAL A 149 4.87 6.51 -6.45
N TRP A 150 5.09 7.28 -5.42
CA TRP A 150 4.20 8.32 -4.94
C TRP A 150 4.92 9.67 -4.90
N ASP A 151 4.15 10.74 -4.99
CA ASP A 151 4.60 12.12 -4.80
C ASP A 151 3.56 12.88 -3.96
N LEU A 152 3.78 14.15 -3.67
CA LEU A 152 2.89 14.94 -2.81
C LEU A 152 1.50 15.21 -3.42
N LYS A 153 1.32 14.97 -4.73
CA LYS A 153 0.05 15.09 -5.44
C LYS A 153 -0.62 13.73 -5.70
N HIS A 154 0.17 12.67 -5.76
CA HIS A 154 -0.31 11.32 -6.04
C HIS A 154 0.20 10.36 -4.97
N ARG A 155 -0.59 10.16 -3.94
CA ARG A 155 -0.29 9.29 -2.80
C ARG A 155 -1.58 8.86 -2.08
N PRO A 156 -1.51 7.82 -1.22
CA PRO A 156 -2.63 7.49 -0.33
C PRO A 156 -2.82 8.57 0.75
N LYS A 157 -4.00 8.58 1.37
CA LYS A 157 -4.31 9.41 2.55
C LYS A 157 -3.52 8.97 3.79
N CYS A 158 -3.19 7.69 3.88
CA CYS A 158 -2.33 7.13 4.93
C CYS A 158 -0.84 7.23 4.57
N ALA A 159 0.03 6.63 5.39
CA ALA A 159 1.44 6.45 5.10
C ALA A 159 1.63 5.57 3.85
N PRO A 160 2.42 6.00 2.84
CA PRO A 160 2.53 5.33 1.54
C PRO A 160 3.44 4.11 1.53
N GLU A 161 4.20 3.88 2.59
CA GLU A 161 5.18 2.81 2.69
C GLU A 161 4.55 1.43 2.49
N GLY A 162 5.18 0.62 1.66
CA GLY A 162 4.71 -0.73 1.35
C GLY A 162 3.35 -0.77 0.64
N MET A 163 2.94 0.31 -0.04
CA MET A 163 1.67 0.36 -0.80
C MET A 163 1.89 0.52 -2.30
N ALA A 164 0.94 0.03 -3.09
CA ALA A 164 0.90 0.17 -4.53
C ALA A 164 -0.49 0.63 -4.99
N TYR A 165 -0.52 1.53 -5.98
CA TYR A 165 -1.75 2.03 -6.59
C TYR A 165 -2.32 1.00 -7.57
N ILE A 166 -3.56 0.58 -7.37
CA ILE A 166 -4.22 -0.42 -8.23
C ILE A 166 -5.21 0.20 -9.24
N GLY A 167 -5.32 1.52 -9.29
CA GLY A 167 -6.33 2.22 -10.09
C GLY A 167 -7.53 2.68 -9.28
N GLY A 168 -8.41 3.48 -9.91
CA GLY A 168 -9.68 3.91 -9.29
C GLY A 168 -9.55 4.75 -8.02
N GLY A 169 -8.39 5.34 -7.74
CA GLY A 169 -8.14 6.07 -6.50
C GLY A 169 -7.76 5.18 -5.32
N VAL A 170 -7.41 3.92 -5.53
CA VAL A 170 -7.15 2.95 -4.46
C VAL A 170 -5.68 2.54 -4.40
N TRP A 171 -5.11 2.61 -3.22
CA TRP A 171 -3.79 2.07 -2.86
C TRP A 171 -3.98 0.82 -2.00
N VAL A 172 -3.16 -0.20 -2.23
CA VAL A 172 -3.24 -1.48 -1.52
C VAL A 172 -1.87 -1.84 -0.97
N ASP A 173 -1.84 -2.42 0.22
CA ASP A 173 -0.65 -2.98 0.83
C ASP A 173 -0.02 -4.04 -0.10
N ILE A 174 1.25 -3.88 -0.44
CA ILE A 174 2.02 -4.84 -1.25
C ILE A 174 2.11 -6.18 -0.52
N TYR A 175 2.33 -6.14 0.78
CA TYR A 175 2.48 -7.32 1.65
C TYR A 175 1.27 -7.47 2.58
N LEU A 176 1.14 -8.65 3.18
CA LEU A 176 0.16 -8.91 4.22
C LEU A 176 0.47 -8.06 5.47
N ALA A 177 -0.58 -7.70 6.21
CA ALA A 177 -0.46 -6.92 7.43
C ALA A 177 0.44 -7.60 8.46
N SER A 178 1.42 -6.89 8.95
CA SER A 178 2.33 -7.28 10.03
C SER A 178 2.29 -6.25 11.18
N VAL A 179 2.84 -6.60 12.33
CA VAL A 179 2.87 -5.71 13.50
C VAL A 179 3.72 -4.47 13.19
N ASN A 180 3.17 -3.27 13.44
CA ASN A 180 3.94 -2.03 13.52
C ASN A 180 4.12 -1.62 14.98
N GLU A 181 3.02 -1.53 15.73
CA GLU A 181 3.02 -1.32 17.18
C GLU A 181 2.36 -2.51 17.86
N ALA A 182 2.82 -2.85 19.06
CA ALA A 182 2.33 -4.00 19.82
C ALA A 182 0.80 -3.99 19.97
N ILE A 183 0.17 -5.10 19.63
CA ILE A 183 -1.29 -5.25 19.71
C ILE A 183 -1.67 -5.71 21.10
N THR A 184 -2.60 -5.01 21.71
CA THR A 184 -3.20 -5.36 23.02
C THR A 184 -4.72 -5.45 22.91
N PHE A 185 -5.30 -6.37 23.67
CA PHE A 185 -6.73 -6.64 23.71
C PHE A 185 -7.34 -6.20 25.04
N SER A 186 -8.63 -5.86 25.02
CA SER A 186 -9.36 -5.49 26.24
C SER A 186 -9.60 -6.68 27.17
N ASN A 187 -9.76 -7.88 26.65
CA ASN A 187 -10.10 -9.09 27.42
C ASN A 187 -9.70 -10.39 26.69
N GLY A 188 -8.46 -10.49 26.23
CA GLY A 188 -7.98 -11.70 25.52
C GLY A 188 -8.34 -11.75 24.04
N ASN A 189 -8.02 -12.88 23.42
CA ASN A 189 -8.11 -13.08 21.98
C ASN A 189 -9.52 -12.83 21.42
N GLY A 190 -9.60 -12.14 20.28
CA GLY A 190 -10.85 -11.83 19.59
C GLY A 190 -11.65 -10.68 20.21
N SER A 191 -11.28 -10.18 21.40
CA SER A 191 -11.91 -9.00 22.01
C SER A 191 -11.44 -7.70 21.35
N PRO A 192 -12.10 -6.55 21.61
CA PRO A 192 -11.70 -5.27 21.07
C PRO A 192 -10.24 -4.93 21.34
N ILE A 193 -9.57 -4.33 20.36
CA ILE A 193 -8.16 -3.91 20.49
C ILE A 193 -8.08 -2.60 21.24
N THR A 194 -7.19 -2.52 22.25
CA THR A 194 -6.95 -1.30 23.02
C THR A 194 -5.76 -0.50 22.50
N ALA A 195 -4.74 -1.17 21.92
CA ALA A 195 -3.58 -0.52 21.30
C ALA A 195 -3.03 -1.38 20.16
N GLY A 196 -2.19 -0.79 19.30
CA GLY A 196 -1.50 -1.43 18.21
C GLY A 196 -1.90 -0.92 16.85
N THR A 197 -0.95 -1.00 15.91
CA THR A 197 -1.10 -0.65 14.49
C THR A 197 -0.38 -1.68 13.62
N CYS A 198 -0.69 -1.68 12.33
CA CYS A 198 -0.11 -2.58 11.34
C CYS A 198 0.67 -1.83 10.26
N LYS A 199 1.57 -2.53 9.61
CA LYS A 199 2.32 -2.08 8.43
C LYS A 199 2.33 -3.18 7.37
N SER A 200 2.66 -2.79 6.14
CA SER A 200 2.95 -3.66 5.01
C SER A 200 4.46 -3.70 4.83
N LYS A 201 5.12 -4.80 5.20
CA LYS A 201 6.57 -4.86 5.16
C LYS A 201 7.10 -6.23 4.74
N TYR A 202 8.09 -6.20 3.83
CA TYR A 202 8.87 -7.37 3.40
C TYR A 202 9.62 -8.01 4.58
N GLY A 203 9.67 -9.33 4.61
CA GLY A 203 10.38 -10.10 5.63
C GLY A 203 9.71 -10.19 6.99
N ASP A 204 8.68 -9.40 7.26
CA ASP A 204 7.93 -9.49 8.52
C ASP A 204 6.95 -10.67 8.50
N THR A 205 6.66 -11.23 9.67
CA THR A 205 5.66 -12.29 9.82
C THR A 205 4.25 -11.69 9.70
N PRO A 206 3.40 -12.19 8.78
CA PRO A 206 2.03 -11.70 8.65
C PRO A 206 1.18 -12.08 9.86
N LEU A 207 0.30 -11.17 10.25
CA LEU A 207 -0.68 -11.35 11.33
C LEU A 207 -1.78 -12.34 10.94
N THR A 208 -2.20 -13.17 11.88
CA THR A 208 -3.29 -14.13 11.72
C THR A 208 -4.06 -14.29 13.03
N GLY A 209 -4.97 -15.25 13.08
CA GLY A 209 -5.58 -15.68 14.35
C GLY A 209 -4.59 -16.34 15.33
N THR A 210 -3.35 -16.65 14.95
CA THR A 210 -2.31 -17.07 15.89
C THR A 210 -2.05 -16.01 16.95
N GLU A 211 -2.14 -14.72 16.56
CA GLU A 211 -2.05 -13.58 17.47
C GLU A 211 -3.40 -13.25 18.14
N GLY A 212 -4.40 -14.13 18.01
CA GLY A 212 -5.73 -13.95 18.58
C GLY A 212 -6.66 -13.03 17.78
N LEU A 213 -6.35 -12.74 16.51
CA LEU A 213 -7.10 -11.79 15.69
C LEU A 213 -8.26 -12.44 14.95
N SER A 214 -9.44 -11.86 15.09
CA SER A 214 -10.65 -12.16 14.33
C SER A 214 -10.81 -11.20 13.14
N GLY A 215 -11.81 -11.44 12.27
CA GLY A 215 -12.15 -10.50 11.19
C GLY A 215 -12.49 -9.10 11.70
N TYR A 216 -13.20 -8.98 12.82
CA TYR A 216 -13.46 -7.69 13.47
C TYR A 216 -12.17 -7.00 13.94
N ASN A 217 -11.20 -7.75 14.44
CA ASN A 217 -9.92 -7.17 14.87
C ASN A 217 -9.11 -6.69 13.67
N PHE A 218 -9.14 -7.37 12.53
CA PHE A 218 -8.50 -6.87 11.30
C PHE A 218 -9.15 -5.58 10.79
N LEU A 219 -10.50 -5.47 10.86
CA LEU A 219 -11.20 -4.23 10.55
C LEU A 219 -10.75 -3.07 11.48
N GLU A 220 -10.63 -3.35 12.77
CA GLU A 220 -10.19 -2.38 13.78
C GLU A 220 -8.72 -1.96 13.55
N LEU A 221 -7.81 -2.91 13.32
CA LEU A 221 -6.40 -2.65 13.02
C LEU A 221 -6.22 -1.82 11.75
N ALA A 222 -6.99 -2.11 10.70
CA ALA A 222 -6.98 -1.32 9.49
C ALA A 222 -7.28 0.17 9.79
N ARG A 223 -8.36 0.43 10.52
CA ARG A 223 -8.75 1.80 10.92
C ARG A 223 -7.70 2.48 11.79
N ARG A 224 -7.11 1.77 12.74
CA ARG A 224 -6.01 2.28 13.60
C ARG A 224 -4.76 2.63 12.80
N SER A 225 -4.55 1.96 11.68
CA SER A 225 -3.44 2.20 10.74
C SER A 225 -3.78 3.25 9.67
N GLY A 226 -4.94 3.94 9.77
CA GLY A 226 -5.40 4.92 8.78
C GLY A 226 -5.84 4.29 7.45
N LYS A 227 -6.19 3.00 7.47
CA LYS A 227 -6.54 2.17 6.32
C LYS A 227 -7.91 1.53 6.50
N ARG A 228 -8.32 0.70 5.55
CA ARG A 228 -9.53 -0.14 5.57
C ARG A 228 -9.27 -1.52 4.99
N LEU A 229 -10.17 -2.45 5.18
CA LEU A 229 -10.15 -3.71 4.44
C LEU A 229 -10.42 -3.45 2.94
N LEU A 230 -9.98 -4.36 2.09
CA LEU A 230 -10.32 -4.34 0.67
C LEU A 230 -11.75 -4.84 0.48
N THR A 231 -12.45 -4.26 -0.49
CA THR A 231 -13.62 -4.90 -1.08
C THR A 231 -13.20 -6.07 -1.99
N TYR A 232 -14.13 -6.97 -2.30
CA TYR A 232 -13.86 -8.08 -3.21
C TYR A 232 -13.49 -7.58 -4.63
N GLY A 233 -14.11 -6.48 -5.08
CA GLY A 233 -13.77 -5.85 -6.35
C GLY A 233 -12.32 -5.33 -6.38
N GLU A 234 -11.87 -4.67 -5.32
CA GLU A 234 -10.48 -4.23 -5.16
C GLU A 234 -9.51 -5.41 -5.03
N TRP A 235 -9.93 -6.45 -4.32
CA TRP A 235 -9.19 -7.70 -4.24
C TRP A 235 -8.94 -8.32 -5.62
N LEU A 236 -9.96 -8.41 -6.46
CA LEU A 236 -9.84 -8.95 -7.82
C LEU A 236 -8.84 -8.14 -8.67
N GLN A 237 -8.80 -6.83 -8.51
CA GLN A 237 -7.82 -5.96 -9.17
C GLN A 237 -6.41 -6.18 -8.61
N ALA A 238 -6.27 -6.19 -7.29
CA ALA A 238 -4.99 -6.40 -6.61
C ALA A 238 -4.38 -7.78 -6.94
N ALA A 239 -5.20 -8.83 -6.96
CA ALA A 239 -4.76 -10.21 -7.20
C ALA A 239 -4.70 -10.60 -8.69
N HIS A 240 -5.05 -9.69 -9.62
CA HIS A 240 -5.07 -10.00 -11.06
C HIS A 240 -3.72 -10.50 -11.56
N GLY A 241 -3.74 -11.66 -12.23
CA GLY A 241 -2.55 -12.32 -12.78
C GLY A 241 -1.62 -12.96 -11.75
N HIS A 242 -1.99 -12.98 -10.45
CA HIS A 242 -1.26 -13.80 -9.48
C HIS A 242 -1.39 -15.28 -9.86
N PRO A 243 -0.31 -16.07 -9.82
CA PRO A 243 -0.38 -17.51 -10.11
C PRO A 243 -1.42 -18.21 -9.24
N ALA A 244 -2.12 -19.21 -9.80
CA ALA A 244 -3.00 -20.08 -9.03
C ALA A 244 -2.20 -20.95 -8.05
N GLY A 245 -2.86 -21.47 -7.02
CA GLY A 245 -2.18 -22.17 -5.92
C GLY A 245 -1.45 -23.46 -6.29
N ASN A 246 -1.67 -24.02 -7.49
CA ASN A 246 -0.93 -25.17 -8.01
C ASN A 246 0.14 -24.80 -9.06
N GLU A 247 0.28 -23.52 -9.41
CA GLU A 247 1.19 -23.06 -10.47
C GLU A 247 2.58 -22.68 -9.95
N PHE A 248 2.73 -22.49 -8.63
CA PHE A 248 4.02 -22.16 -8.03
C PHE A 248 4.26 -22.96 -6.74
N ALA A 249 5.53 -23.20 -6.44
CA ALA A 249 5.98 -23.98 -5.29
C ALA A 249 6.23 -23.10 -4.05
N GLY A 250 5.24 -22.30 -3.63
CA GLY A 250 5.36 -21.48 -2.44
C GLY A 250 5.34 -22.29 -1.13
N ASN A 251 5.46 -21.62 -0.01
CA ASN A 251 5.37 -22.24 1.31
C ASN A 251 4.02 -22.92 1.48
N THR A 252 4.03 -24.24 1.68
CA THR A 252 2.83 -25.08 1.76
C THR A 252 2.53 -25.57 3.17
N SER A 253 3.33 -25.20 4.15
CA SER A 253 3.27 -25.75 5.50
C SER A 253 2.87 -24.76 6.59
N ASN A 254 3.05 -23.46 6.37
CA ASN A 254 2.72 -22.42 7.32
C ASN A 254 2.60 -21.05 6.65
N ARG A 255 2.37 -19.99 7.44
CA ARG A 255 2.22 -18.60 6.95
C ARG A 255 3.51 -17.98 6.42
N GLY A 256 4.70 -18.49 6.77
CA GLY A 256 5.99 -17.93 6.38
C GLY A 256 6.20 -16.47 6.77
N THR A 257 7.04 -15.79 6.01
CA THR A 257 7.25 -14.34 6.09
C THR A 257 6.74 -13.63 4.82
N ASN A 258 6.44 -12.35 4.91
CA ASN A 258 5.98 -11.53 3.79
C ASN A 258 7.03 -11.46 2.69
N GLY A 259 6.64 -11.77 1.46
CA GLY A 259 7.53 -11.72 0.30
C GLY A 259 8.48 -12.91 0.16
N GLU A 260 8.40 -13.93 1.03
CA GLU A 260 9.23 -15.15 0.95
C GLU A 260 9.14 -15.85 -0.40
N ASP A 261 7.95 -15.85 -0.99
CA ASP A 261 7.67 -16.51 -2.26
C ASP A 261 7.67 -15.56 -3.48
N ALA A 262 8.03 -14.29 -3.29
CA ALA A 262 7.92 -13.29 -4.35
C ALA A 262 8.92 -13.53 -5.50
N ASP A 263 10.11 -14.00 -5.19
CA ASP A 263 11.20 -14.30 -6.15
C ASP A 263 10.87 -15.50 -7.06
N ILE A 264 9.98 -16.39 -6.62
CA ILE A 264 9.48 -17.53 -7.41
C ILE A 264 8.17 -17.23 -8.13
N GLY A 265 7.69 -16.00 -8.09
CA GLY A 265 6.56 -15.51 -8.86
C GLY A 265 5.24 -15.33 -8.12
N ALA A 266 5.22 -15.38 -6.80
CA ALA A 266 4.01 -15.07 -5.99
C ALA A 266 3.67 -13.57 -6.00
N VAL A 267 3.62 -12.98 -7.21
CA VAL A 267 3.38 -11.55 -7.47
C VAL A 267 2.29 -11.40 -8.52
N SER A 268 1.32 -10.50 -8.30
CA SER A 268 0.28 -10.15 -9.25
C SER A 268 0.77 -9.12 -10.29
N PHE A 269 0.00 -8.87 -11.35
CA PHE A 269 0.29 -7.77 -12.28
C PHE A 269 0.10 -6.38 -11.68
N ALA A 270 -0.60 -6.27 -10.56
CA ALA A 270 -0.63 -5.06 -9.76
C ALA A 270 0.58 -4.95 -8.80
N ASN A 271 1.58 -5.84 -8.93
CA ASN A 271 2.76 -5.93 -8.06
C ASN A 271 2.42 -6.16 -6.58
N ILE A 272 1.32 -6.81 -6.31
CA ILE A 272 0.90 -7.20 -4.97
C ILE A 272 1.38 -8.64 -4.72
N VAL A 273 2.06 -8.82 -3.60
CA VAL A 273 2.76 -10.06 -3.23
C VAL A 273 1.86 -10.93 -2.34
N ASP A 274 1.99 -12.26 -2.46
CA ASP A 274 1.31 -13.23 -1.57
C ASP A 274 -0.23 -13.10 -1.54
N CYS A 275 -0.85 -12.80 -2.70
CA CYS A 275 -2.31 -12.76 -2.79
C CYS A 275 -2.95 -14.14 -2.66
N VAL A 276 -2.29 -15.18 -3.17
CA VAL A 276 -2.85 -16.53 -3.28
C VAL A 276 -1.98 -17.52 -2.52
N ARG A 277 -2.63 -18.52 -1.87
CA ARG A 277 -1.99 -19.69 -1.25
C ARG A 277 -1.10 -19.42 -0.03
N LYS A 278 -0.99 -18.19 0.44
CA LYS A 278 -0.29 -17.88 1.70
C LYS A 278 -1.23 -17.87 2.88
N LEU A 279 -2.17 -16.95 2.86
CA LEU A 279 -3.24 -16.81 3.85
C LEU A 279 -4.57 -16.53 3.14
N TRP A 280 -5.67 -17.02 3.66
CA TRP A 280 -6.95 -16.40 3.43
C TRP A 280 -6.91 -14.97 3.94
N GLN A 281 -7.54 -14.04 3.25
CA GLN A 281 -7.47 -12.62 3.58
C GLN A 281 -8.87 -12.06 3.78
N TRP A 282 -9.14 -11.55 4.99
CA TRP A 282 -10.41 -10.91 5.31
C TRP A 282 -10.66 -9.71 4.39
N LEU A 283 -11.89 -9.62 3.89
CA LEU A 283 -12.40 -8.51 3.09
C LEU A 283 -13.49 -7.76 3.84
N ASP A 284 -13.93 -6.62 3.30
CA ASP A 284 -14.90 -5.72 3.94
C ASP A 284 -16.35 -6.21 3.79
N GLU A 285 -16.62 -7.19 2.91
CA GLU A 285 -17.96 -7.66 2.66
C GLU A 285 -18.42 -8.70 3.67
N PHE A 286 -19.70 -8.59 3.99
CA PHE A 286 -20.44 -9.53 4.84
C PHE A 286 -21.63 -10.10 4.08
N THR A 287 -22.03 -11.31 4.46
CA THR A 287 -23.25 -11.95 3.96
C THR A 287 -23.96 -12.67 5.09
N ILE A 288 -25.23 -12.95 4.91
CA ILE A 288 -26.01 -13.78 5.80
C ILE A 288 -26.43 -15.01 5.00
N ALA A 289 -26.09 -16.20 5.51
CA ALA A 289 -26.52 -17.46 4.93
C ALA A 289 -27.65 -18.07 5.77
N GLN A 290 -28.67 -18.60 5.10
CA GLN A 290 -29.74 -19.34 5.76
C GLN A 290 -29.37 -20.82 5.96
N ASP A 291 -30.08 -21.47 6.88
CA ASP A 291 -29.80 -22.82 7.34
C ASP A 291 -30.38 -23.88 6.40
N SER A 292 -29.59 -24.51 5.60
CA SER A 292 -29.85 -25.81 4.99
C SER A 292 -28.55 -26.53 4.64
N THR A 293 -28.57 -27.83 4.44
CA THR A 293 -27.36 -28.67 4.32
C THR A 293 -26.72 -28.69 2.96
N SER A 294 -27.20 -27.88 1.99
CA SER A 294 -26.71 -27.85 0.61
C SER A 294 -26.64 -26.44 0.04
N TRP A 295 -25.80 -26.25 -0.96
CA TRP A 295 -25.79 -25.02 -1.74
C TRP A 295 -27.12 -24.83 -2.46
N ALA A 296 -27.72 -23.66 -2.34
CA ALA A 296 -28.93 -23.30 -3.03
C ALA A 296 -28.98 -21.83 -3.41
N TRP A 297 -29.77 -21.50 -4.40
CA TRP A 297 -30.12 -20.13 -4.70
C TRP A 297 -30.98 -19.58 -3.56
N GLN A 298 -30.51 -18.52 -2.96
CA GLN A 298 -31.16 -17.87 -1.80
C GLN A 298 -31.64 -16.50 -2.20
N ASN A 299 -32.84 -16.16 -1.74
CA ASN A 299 -33.35 -14.81 -1.81
C ASN A 299 -33.16 -14.14 -0.44
N PRO A 300 -32.08 -13.35 -0.22
CA PRO A 300 -31.79 -12.75 1.08
C PRO A 300 -32.77 -11.64 1.47
N MET A 301 -33.58 -11.17 0.49
CA MET A 301 -34.58 -10.14 0.69
C MET A 301 -35.91 -10.64 0.14
N ALA A 302 -36.87 -10.88 1.01
CA ALA A 302 -38.11 -11.63 0.74
C ALA A 302 -38.98 -11.10 -0.42
N ASP A 303 -38.76 -9.89 -0.90
CA ASP A 303 -39.70 -9.23 -1.82
C ASP A 303 -39.10 -8.68 -3.12
N MET A 304 -37.87 -9.06 -3.48
CA MET A 304 -37.22 -8.39 -4.60
C MET A 304 -36.83 -9.30 -5.74
N ASN A 305 -37.42 -9.08 -6.91
CA ASN A 305 -36.95 -9.61 -8.20
C ASN A 305 -35.61 -8.96 -8.65
N VAL A 306 -34.63 -8.91 -7.74
CA VAL A 306 -33.32 -8.29 -7.96
C VAL A 306 -32.19 -9.29 -8.15
N GLY A 307 -32.55 -10.56 -8.33
CA GLY A 307 -31.60 -11.68 -8.43
C GLY A 307 -31.45 -12.41 -7.10
N GLN A 308 -30.83 -13.59 -7.17
CA GLN A 308 -30.62 -14.48 -6.03
C GLN A 308 -29.12 -14.70 -5.81
N LEU A 309 -28.77 -15.04 -4.57
CA LEU A 309 -27.41 -15.44 -4.20
C LEU A 309 -27.33 -16.96 -4.12
N TYR A 310 -26.32 -17.56 -4.72
CA TYR A 310 -26.03 -18.97 -4.55
C TYR A 310 -25.12 -19.13 -3.33
N LEU A 311 -25.69 -19.53 -2.21
CA LEU A 311 -25.04 -19.56 -0.92
C LEU A 311 -25.05 -20.94 -0.30
N PRO A 312 -24.02 -21.28 0.51
CA PRO A 312 -24.09 -22.43 1.38
C PRO A 312 -25.03 -22.14 2.55
N ASN A 313 -25.71 -23.18 2.98
CA ASN A 313 -26.68 -23.12 4.06
C ASN A 313 -26.01 -23.13 5.42
N ALA A 314 -25.72 -21.96 5.97
CA ALA A 314 -25.31 -21.78 7.34
C ALA A 314 -26.02 -20.58 7.94
N THR A 315 -26.54 -20.70 9.14
CA THR A 315 -27.12 -19.58 9.88
C THR A 315 -26.04 -18.62 10.37
N GLY A 316 -26.29 -17.32 10.23
CA GLY A 316 -25.52 -16.24 10.86
C GLY A 316 -24.66 -15.45 9.89
N LEU A 317 -24.09 -14.38 10.44
CA LEU A 317 -23.23 -13.43 9.72
C LEU A 317 -21.93 -14.11 9.29
N ARG A 318 -21.58 -13.94 8.02
CA ARG A 318 -20.31 -14.41 7.44
C ARG A 318 -19.53 -13.22 6.90
N GLN A 319 -18.21 -13.28 6.97
CA GLN A 319 -17.34 -12.29 6.36
C GLN A 319 -16.55 -12.95 5.22
N PHE A 320 -16.39 -12.24 4.10
CA PHE A 320 -15.62 -12.73 2.96
C PHE A 320 -14.16 -12.86 3.32
N HIS A 321 -13.54 -13.94 2.86
CA HIS A 321 -12.09 -14.08 2.86
C HIS A 321 -11.62 -14.75 1.58
N ALA A 322 -10.60 -14.21 0.95
CA ALA A 322 -10.19 -14.51 -0.41
C ALA A 322 -8.77 -15.09 -0.50
N GLY A 323 -8.44 -15.69 -1.65
CA GLY A 323 -7.10 -16.08 -2.05
C GLY A 323 -6.73 -17.53 -1.78
N GLY A 324 -7.09 -18.07 -0.64
CA GLY A 324 -6.67 -19.40 -0.18
C GLY A 324 -5.41 -19.37 0.69
N SER A 325 -5.35 -20.24 1.69
CA SER A 325 -4.15 -20.42 2.50
C SER A 325 -3.25 -21.55 1.98
N TRP A 326 -2.10 -21.74 2.59
CA TRP A 326 -1.08 -22.73 2.19
C TRP A 326 -1.63 -24.16 2.01
N GLY A 327 -2.69 -24.53 2.72
CA GLY A 327 -3.28 -25.87 2.67
C GLY A 327 -4.26 -26.12 1.52
N TYR A 328 -4.57 -25.12 0.69
CA TYR A 328 -5.69 -25.20 -0.26
C TYR A 328 -5.29 -25.52 -1.71
N GLY A 329 -4.00 -25.62 -2.04
CA GLY A 329 -3.52 -26.10 -3.35
C GLY A 329 -4.29 -25.51 -4.55
N ALA A 330 -4.82 -26.38 -5.38
CA ALA A 330 -5.51 -26.02 -6.63
C ALA A 330 -6.79 -25.18 -6.46
N VAL A 331 -7.42 -25.17 -5.29
CA VAL A 331 -8.60 -24.32 -5.06
C VAL A 331 -8.27 -22.90 -4.61
N ALA A 332 -6.99 -22.65 -4.30
CA ALA A 332 -6.50 -21.29 -4.04
C ALA A 332 -6.31 -20.55 -5.36
N GLY A 333 -6.74 -19.30 -5.41
CA GLY A 333 -6.66 -18.49 -6.64
C GLY A 333 -7.12 -17.06 -6.41
N SER A 334 -6.82 -16.19 -7.37
CA SER A 334 -7.19 -14.77 -7.32
C SER A 334 -8.71 -14.51 -7.29
N ARG A 335 -9.52 -15.49 -7.61
CA ARG A 335 -10.99 -15.42 -7.53
C ARG A 335 -11.56 -16.27 -6.40
N ALA A 336 -10.72 -17.02 -5.67
CA ALA A 336 -11.17 -17.88 -4.59
C ALA A 336 -11.72 -17.04 -3.44
N VAL A 337 -12.96 -17.33 -3.03
CA VAL A 337 -13.62 -16.72 -1.88
C VAL A 337 -14.25 -17.83 -1.04
N LYS A 338 -14.08 -17.77 0.25
CA LYS A 338 -14.66 -18.68 1.22
C LYS A 338 -15.57 -17.90 2.16
N LEU A 339 -16.77 -18.43 2.44
CA LEU A 339 -17.83 -17.79 3.21
C LEU A 339 -18.22 -18.62 4.44
N SER A 340 -17.26 -19.38 4.99
CA SER A 340 -17.56 -20.28 6.10
C SER A 340 -17.28 -19.70 7.49
N TYR A 341 -16.53 -18.60 7.57
CA TYR A 341 -16.14 -18.01 8.85
C TYR A 341 -17.06 -16.87 9.27
N PHE A 342 -17.35 -16.85 10.56
CA PHE A 342 -17.96 -15.72 11.22
C PHE A 342 -16.92 -14.59 11.37
N PRO A 343 -17.32 -13.31 11.41
CA PRO A 343 -16.38 -12.20 11.61
C PRO A 343 -15.61 -12.28 12.94
N TRP A 344 -16.12 -12.99 13.93
CA TRP A 344 -15.43 -13.26 15.21
C TRP A 344 -14.59 -14.53 15.22
N SER A 345 -14.49 -15.24 14.10
CA SER A 345 -13.64 -16.44 14.00
C SER A 345 -12.17 -16.04 14.07
N VAL A 346 -11.42 -16.83 14.83
CA VAL A 346 -9.96 -16.71 14.99
C VAL A 346 -9.33 -17.95 14.37
N SER A 347 -8.52 -17.78 13.32
CA SER A 347 -7.89 -18.89 12.60
C SER A 347 -6.47 -18.57 12.17
N SER A 348 -5.55 -19.51 12.39
CA SER A 348 -4.11 -19.32 12.08
C SER A 348 -3.82 -19.20 10.59
N ASP A 349 -4.74 -19.60 9.71
CA ASP A 349 -4.61 -19.57 8.27
C ASP A 349 -5.32 -18.37 7.60
N VAL A 350 -5.82 -17.43 8.40
CA VAL A 350 -6.49 -16.22 7.91
C VAL A 350 -5.82 -14.98 8.47
N GLY A 351 -5.41 -14.11 7.56
CA GLY A 351 -4.85 -12.79 7.81
C GLY A 351 -5.60 -11.71 7.07
N SER A 352 -4.92 -10.62 6.71
CA SER A 352 -5.46 -9.58 5.83
C SER A 352 -4.36 -8.74 5.22
N ARG A 353 -4.72 -7.90 4.26
CA ARG A 353 -4.01 -6.71 3.79
C ARG A 353 -4.97 -5.56 3.73
N PHE A 354 -4.47 -4.34 3.68
CA PHE A 354 -5.32 -3.17 3.79
C PHE A 354 -5.26 -2.30 2.54
N ALA A 355 -6.28 -1.49 2.38
CA ALA A 355 -6.40 -0.48 1.33
C ALA A 355 -6.47 0.92 1.93
N CYS A 356 -6.14 1.90 1.12
CA CYS A 356 -6.29 3.32 1.44
C CYS A 356 -6.70 4.08 0.18
N ASP A 357 -7.58 5.06 0.33
CA ASP A 357 -7.96 5.91 -0.78
C ASP A 357 -6.86 6.92 -1.09
N SER A 358 -6.78 7.37 -2.36
CA SER A 358 -5.90 8.46 -2.78
C SER A 358 -6.24 9.75 -2.04
N LEU A 359 -5.24 10.60 -1.84
CA LEU A 359 -5.41 11.90 -1.20
C LEU A 359 -6.26 12.85 -2.06
N PHE A 360 -6.16 12.73 -3.39
CA PHE A 360 -6.88 13.55 -4.40
C PHE A 360 -7.49 12.68 -5.48
#